data_c048296bf65c89573c89be07dd129278
#
_entry.id   c048296bf65c89573c89be07dd129278
#
_cell.length_a   1.000
_cell.length_b   1.000
_cell.length_c   1.000
_cell.angle_alpha   90.00
_cell.angle_beta   90.00
_cell.angle_gamma   90.00
#
_symmetry.space_group_name_H-M   'P 1'
#
loop_
_entity.id
_entity.type
_entity.pdbx_description
1 polymer ?
#
loop_
_entity_poly.entity_id
_entity_poly.type
_entity_poly.pdbx_seq_one_letter_code
_entity_poly.pdbx_strand_id
1 'polypeptide(L)'
;MVITMRAFLWVAALSVLVASAAQAQDMPKGDAKAGLAGYQKFGCYSCHGIVGQGTLRDGPRLNAAALGYPALIAQLRTPRYEMPAYTAVQISDAGVADIYAYLSAIPKPPDAKSIKALQ
;
A
#
# COMPACT_ATOMS: atom_id res chain seq x y z
N MET A 1 -32.78 -46.82 -28.05
CA MET A 1 -31.58 -46.87 -27.20
C MET A 1 -30.72 -45.62 -27.47
N VAL A 2 -31.25 -44.43 -27.15
CA VAL A 2 -30.61 -43.11 -27.42
C VAL A 2 -31.00 -42.16 -26.29
N ILE A 3 -30.82 -42.49 -25.01
CA ILE A 3 -31.19 -41.62 -23.86
C ILE A 3 -30.06 -41.52 -22.80
N THR A 4 -28.82 -41.80 -23.10
CA THR A 4 -27.79 -41.75 -22.05
C THR A 4 -26.61 -40.84 -22.32
N MET A 5 -26.67 -39.94 -23.30
CA MET A 5 -25.52 -39.10 -23.64
C MET A 5 -25.69 -37.61 -23.33
N ARG A 6 -26.82 -37.18 -22.74
CA ARG A 6 -27.07 -35.77 -22.39
C ARG A 6 -26.86 -35.45 -20.92
N ALA A 7 -26.67 -36.42 -20.06
CA ALA A 7 -26.49 -36.19 -18.61
C ALA A 7 -25.04 -35.94 -18.18
N PHE A 8 -24.05 -36.22 -19.02
CA PHE A 8 -22.63 -36.05 -18.65
C PHE A 8 -22.04 -34.66 -18.93
N LEU A 9 -22.75 -33.81 -19.65
CA LEU A 9 -22.24 -32.48 -20.01
C LEU A 9 -22.56 -31.38 -18.98
N TRP A 10 -23.39 -31.65 -17.97
CA TRP A 10 -23.78 -30.66 -16.96
C TRP A 10 -22.94 -30.67 -15.67
N VAL A 11 -22.10 -31.71 -15.47
CA VAL A 11 -21.27 -31.86 -14.27
C VAL A 11 -19.90 -31.18 -14.44
N ALA A 12 -19.46 -30.96 -15.67
CA ALA A 12 -18.15 -30.36 -15.94
C ALA A 12 -18.14 -28.81 -15.87
N ALA A 13 -19.31 -28.16 -15.82
CA ALA A 13 -19.40 -26.70 -15.83
C ALA A 13 -19.39 -26.04 -14.44
N LEU A 14 -19.42 -26.82 -13.34
CA LEU A 14 -19.52 -26.28 -11.98
C LEU A 14 -18.18 -26.23 -11.24
N SER A 15 -17.07 -26.64 -11.86
CA SER A 15 -15.78 -26.78 -11.17
C SER A 15 -14.78 -25.63 -11.39
N VAL A 16 -15.17 -24.53 -12.06
CA VAL A 16 -14.24 -23.44 -12.40
C VAL A 16 -14.48 -22.15 -11.61
N LEU A 17 -15.42 -22.14 -10.66
CA LEU A 17 -15.78 -20.90 -9.94
C LEU A 17 -15.18 -20.79 -8.52
N VAL A 18 -14.12 -21.52 -8.19
CA VAL A 18 -13.50 -21.44 -6.85
C VAL A 18 -11.99 -21.23 -6.99
N ALA A 19 -11.55 -20.09 -7.48
CA ALA A 19 -10.15 -19.70 -7.35
C ALA A 19 -9.95 -18.18 -7.57
N SER A 20 -10.71 -17.36 -6.92
CA SER A 20 -10.36 -15.94 -6.75
C SER A 20 -10.67 -15.52 -5.33
N ALA A 21 -10.21 -16.31 -4.36
CA ALA A 21 -9.90 -15.75 -3.05
C ALA A 21 -8.71 -14.83 -3.28
N ALA A 22 -8.96 -13.54 -3.48
CA ALA A 22 -7.95 -12.52 -3.38
C ALA A 22 -7.22 -12.80 -2.06
N GLN A 23 -5.96 -13.21 -2.15
CA GLN A 23 -5.09 -13.30 -1.00
C GLN A 23 -4.95 -11.88 -0.49
N ALA A 24 -5.78 -11.51 0.47
CA ALA A 24 -5.47 -10.43 1.37
C ALA A 24 -4.19 -10.89 2.07
N GLN A 25 -3.05 -10.44 1.58
CA GLN A 25 -1.79 -10.67 2.28
C GLN A 25 -1.96 -10.01 3.63
N ASP A 26 -2.01 -10.83 4.68
CA ASP A 26 -2.09 -10.33 6.04
C ASP A 26 -0.90 -9.38 6.25
N MET A 27 -1.22 -8.11 6.41
CA MET A 27 -0.20 -7.09 6.68
C MET A 27 0.44 -7.42 8.02
N PRO A 28 1.79 -7.56 8.09
CA PRO A 28 2.47 -7.70 9.37
C PRO A 28 2.08 -6.55 10.30
N LYS A 29 1.96 -6.83 11.58
CA LYS A 29 1.71 -5.78 12.56
C LYS A 29 2.89 -4.81 12.57
N GLY A 30 2.66 -3.55 12.18
CA GLY A 30 3.68 -2.51 12.14
C GLY A 30 3.74 -1.71 13.43
N ASP A 31 4.92 -1.17 13.73
CA ASP A 31 5.19 -0.21 14.82
C ASP A 31 5.47 1.17 14.25
N ALA A 32 4.64 2.15 14.57
CA ALA A 32 4.75 3.51 14.01
C ALA A 32 6.04 4.23 14.44
N LYS A 33 6.59 3.94 15.63
CA LYS A 33 7.85 4.53 16.09
C LYS A 33 9.04 3.96 15.31
N ALA A 34 9.07 2.64 15.11
CA ALA A 34 10.05 2.00 14.24
C ALA A 34 9.90 2.48 12.79
N GLY A 35 8.66 2.70 12.35
CA GLY A 35 8.35 3.24 11.03
C GLY A 35 8.88 4.65 10.81
N LEU A 36 8.78 5.54 11.79
CA LEU A 36 9.41 6.87 11.75
C LEU A 36 10.93 6.75 11.62
N ALA A 37 11.54 5.87 12.42
CA ALA A 37 12.98 5.65 12.33
C ALA A 37 13.39 5.11 10.94
N GLY A 38 12.62 4.19 10.38
CA GLY A 38 12.81 3.68 9.01
C GLY A 38 12.64 4.78 7.96
N TYR A 39 11.59 5.59 8.06
CA TYR A 39 11.33 6.72 7.19
C TYR A 39 12.52 7.68 7.12
N GLN A 40 13.13 7.97 8.26
CA GLN A 40 14.33 8.80 8.36
C GLN A 40 15.56 8.08 7.81
N LYS A 41 15.81 6.85 8.27
CA LYS A 41 16.97 6.04 7.88
C LYS A 41 17.10 5.85 6.37
N PHE A 42 15.99 5.61 5.69
CA PHE A 42 15.97 5.35 4.26
C PHE A 42 15.80 6.61 3.39
N GLY A 43 15.82 7.79 4.01
CA GLY A 43 15.84 9.07 3.30
C GLY A 43 14.50 9.48 2.66
N CYS A 44 13.39 8.87 3.06
CA CYS A 44 12.06 9.19 2.51
C CYS A 44 11.72 10.68 2.68
N TYR A 45 12.19 11.28 3.77
CA TYR A 45 11.98 12.69 4.09
C TYR A 45 12.54 13.64 3.05
N SER A 46 13.58 13.25 2.30
CA SER A 46 14.24 14.16 1.34
C SER A 46 13.30 14.62 0.22
N CYS A 47 12.38 13.74 -0.20
CA CYS A 47 11.40 14.04 -1.22
C CYS A 47 9.99 14.26 -0.65
N HIS A 48 9.63 13.51 0.41
CA HIS A 48 8.28 13.54 0.97
C HIS A 48 8.10 14.46 2.18
N GLY A 49 9.15 15.19 2.57
CA GLY A 49 9.14 16.10 3.71
C GLY A 49 9.37 15.37 5.05
N ILE A 50 9.79 16.13 6.06
CA ILE A 50 10.29 15.60 7.34
C ILE A 50 9.28 14.70 8.07
N VAL A 51 8.00 15.00 7.92
CA VAL A 51 6.88 14.26 8.52
C VAL A 51 5.91 13.71 7.47
N GLY A 52 6.35 13.51 6.23
CA GLY A 52 5.50 13.01 5.15
C GLY A 52 4.46 14.00 4.64
N GLN A 53 4.65 15.28 4.91
CA GLN A 53 3.74 16.35 4.47
C GLN A 53 3.77 16.61 2.96
N GLY A 54 4.74 16.02 2.26
CA GLY A 54 5.00 16.28 0.86
C GLY A 54 5.82 17.54 0.65
N THR A 55 6.26 17.73 -0.59
CA THR A 55 6.92 18.95 -1.09
C THR A 55 6.21 19.41 -2.35
N LEU A 56 6.49 20.64 -2.79
CA LEU A 56 5.87 21.18 -4.01
C LEU A 56 6.45 20.59 -5.29
N ARG A 57 7.64 19.97 -5.25
CA ARG A 57 8.39 19.56 -6.44
C ARG A 57 8.78 18.09 -6.44
N ASP A 58 9.19 17.55 -5.29
CA ASP A 58 9.96 16.30 -5.28
C ASP A 58 9.12 15.08 -4.89
N GLY A 59 8.07 15.24 -4.11
CA GLY A 59 7.23 14.12 -3.72
C GLY A 59 5.89 14.51 -3.11
N PRO A 60 4.85 13.73 -3.36
CA PRO A 60 3.54 14.01 -2.81
C PRO A 60 3.51 13.79 -1.30
N ARG A 61 2.48 14.38 -0.67
CA ARG A 61 2.12 14.06 0.71
C ARG A 61 1.84 12.56 0.83
N LEU A 62 2.41 11.94 1.85
CA LEU A 62 2.18 10.54 2.15
C LEU A 62 1.00 10.40 3.13
N ASN A 63 0.00 9.68 2.67
CA ASN A 63 -1.12 9.23 3.49
C ASN A 63 -1.34 7.76 3.19
N ALA A 64 -0.83 6.88 4.03
CA ALA A 64 -0.87 5.45 3.81
C ALA A 64 -2.30 4.89 3.71
N ALA A 65 -3.27 5.51 4.38
CA ALA A 65 -4.67 5.09 4.29
C ALA A 65 -5.24 5.23 2.87
N ALA A 66 -4.71 6.15 2.06
CA ALA A 66 -5.13 6.29 0.66
C ALA A 66 -4.50 5.26 -0.26
N LEU A 67 -3.30 4.76 0.08
CA LEU A 67 -2.55 3.85 -0.80
C LEU A 67 -2.76 2.36 -0.46
N GLY A 68 -2.99 2.01 0.79
CA GLY A 68 -3.02 0.63 1.26
C GLY A 68 -1.64 -0.03 1.29
N TYR A 69 -1.47 -1.03 2.17
CA TYR A 69 -0.18 -1.69 2.39
C TYR A 69 0.37 -2.43 1.15
N PRO A 70 -0.42 -3.22 0.40
CA PRO A 70 0.09 -3.90 -0.80
C PRO A 70 0.58 -2.92 -1.87
N ALA A 71 -0.12 -1.80 -2.03
CA ALA A 71 0.27 -0.77 -2.99
C ALA A 71 1.53 -0.01 -2.54
N LEU A 72 1.73 0.19 -1.23
CA LEU A 72 2.97 0.74 -0.70
C LEU A 72 4.15 -0.18 -0.98
N ILE A 73 4.02 -1.48 -0.74
CA ILE A 73 5.08 -2.45 -1.09
C ILE A 73 5.39 -2.37 -2.59
N ALA A 74 4.39 -2.45 -3.44
CA ALA A 74 4.58 -2.38 -4.89
C ALA A 74 5.30 -1.09 -5.30
N GLN A 75 4.92 0.06 -4.72
CA GLN A 75 5.54 1.35 -4.98
C GLN A 75 7.01 1.38 -4.51
N LEU A 76 7.35 0.76 -3.39
CA LEU A 76 8.73 0.69 -2.90
C LEU A 76 9.60 -0.26 -3.72
N ARG A 77 9.06 -1.39 -4.20
CA ARG A 77 9.80 -2.40 -4.97
C ARG A 77 9.95 -2.02 -6.44
N THR A 78 8.92 -1.43 -7.02
CA THR A 78 8.86 -1.02 -8.43
C THR A 78 8.25 0.37 -8.51
N PRO A 79 9.01 1.40 -8.13
CA PRO A 79 8.49 2.75 -8.01
C PRO A 79 8.08 3.32 -9.38
N ARG A 80 7.10 4.19 -9.34
CA ARG A 80 6.75 5.07 -10.46
C ARG A 80 7.57 6.35 -10.36
N TYR A 81 7.84 6.94 -11.49
CA TYR A 81 8.58 8.20 -11.61
C TYR A 81 10.01 8.11 -11.05
N GLU A 82 10.53 9.18 -10.53
CA GLU A 82 11.93 9.32 -10.09
C GLU A 82 12.18 8.79 -8.67
N MET A 83 11.21 8.17 -8.03
CA MET A 83 11.40 7.58 -6.71
C MET A 83 12.39 6.41 -6.78
N PRO A 84 13.42 6.32 -5.92
CA PRO A 84 14.33 5.19 -5.91
C PRO A 84 13.63 3.89 -5.49
N ALA A 85 14.05 2.77 -6.07
CA ALA A 85 13.57 1.45 -5.67
C ALA A 85 14.28 0.97 -4.40
N TYR A 86 13.53 0.32 -3.51
CA TYR A 86 14.07 -0.31 -2.30
C TYR A 86 13.83 -1.81 -2.36
N THR A 87 14.89 -2.58 -2.31
CA THR A 87 14.81 -4.05 -2.30
C THR A 87 14.34 -4.59 -0.95
N ALA A 88 13.87 -5.85 -0.90
CA ALA A 88 13.50 -6.50 0.35
C ALA A 88 14.71 -6.71 1.31
N VAL A 89 15.94 -6.69 0.78
CA VAL A 89 17.17 -6.72 1.58
C VAL A 89 17.40 -5.37 2.27
N GLN A 90 17.12 -4.27 1.61
CA GLN A 90 17.26 -2.93 2.18
C GLN A 90 16.17 -2.62 3.21
N ILE A 91 14.91 -2.88 2.85
CA ILE A 91 13.74 -2.71 3.72
C ILE A 91 12.91 -3.99 3.65
N SER A 92 12.96 -4.81 4.70
CA SER A 92 12.14 -6.02 4.79
C SER A 92 10.65 -5.68 4.76
N ASP A 93 9.79 -6.64 4.47
CA ASP A 93 8.34 -6.42 4.46
C ASP A 93 7.82 -6.03 5.86
N ALA A 94 8.43 -6.54 6.94
CA ALA A 94 8.15 -6.07 8.29
C ALA A 94 8.53 -4.59 8.46
N GLY A 95 9.68 -4.16 7.93
CA GLY A 95 10.10 -2.75 7.94
C GLY A 95 9.17 -1.87 7.10
N VAL A 96 8.62 -2.39 6.01
CA VAL A 96 7.56 -1.69 5.24
C VAL A 96 6.28 -1.59 6.05
N ALA A 97 5.91 -2.62 6.82
CA ALA A 97 4.74 -2.57 7.71
C ALA A 97 4.89 -1.51 8.80
N ASP A 98 6.09 -1.37 9.36
CA ASP A 98 6.40 -0.31 10.33
C ASP A 98 6.25 1.09 9.70
N ILE A 99 6.85 1.29 8.52
CA ILE A 99 6.71 2.55 7.77
C ILE A 99 5.24 2.82 7.44
N TYR A 100 4.48 1.79 7.03
CA TYR A 100 3.06 1.92 6.78
C TYR A 100 2.28 2.37 8.02
N ALA A 101 2.57 1.78 9.18
CA ALA A 101 1.96 2.17 10.45
C ALA A 101 2.26 3.64 10.79
N TYR A 102 3.50 4.10 10.59
CA TYR A 102 3.87 5.51 10.76
C TYR A 102 3.09 6.42 9.80
N LEU A 103 3.08 6.11 8.50
CA LEU A 103 2.40 6.90 7.50
C LEU A 103 0.89 6.95 7.72
N SER A 104 0.30 5.86 8.22
CA SER A 104 -1.12 5.79 8.57
C SER A 104 -1.49 6.66 9.77
N ALA A 105 -0.53 6.93 10.65
CA ALA A 105 -0.70 7.81 11.79
C ALA A 105 -0.57 9.30 11.45
N ILE A 106 -0.13 9.66 10.24
CA ILE A 106 -0.01 11.06 9.81
C ILE A 106 -1.41 11.69 9.74
N PRO A 107 -1.67 12.78 10.47
CA PRO A 107 -2.96 13.43 10.45
C PRO A 107 -3.32 13.94 9.05
N LYS A 108 -4.60 13.85 8.71
CA LYS A 108 -5.10 14.53 7.50
C LYS A 108 -4.91 16.04 7.65
N PRO A 109 -4.59 16.77 6.56
CA PRO A 109 -4.57 18.21 6.61
C PRO A 109 -5.96 18.74 7.01
N PRO A 110 -6.03 19.87 7.72
CA PRO A 110 -7.31 20.52 7.99
C PRO A 110 -7.99 20.91 6.69
N ASP A 111 -9.33 20.88 6.69
CA ASP A 111 -10.10 21.41 5.55
C ASP A 111 -9.73 22.90 5.36
N ALA A 112 -9.47 23.30 4.12
CA ALA A 112 -9.15 24.70 3.80
C ALA A 112 -10.22 25.69 4.31
N LYS A 113 -11.49 25.26 4.31
CA LYS A 113 -12.61 26.06 4.88
C LYS A 113 -12.54 26.23 6.40
N SER A 114 -11.76 25.41 7.12
CA SER A 114 -11.58 25.54 8.56
C SER A 114 -10.43 26.50 8.94
N ILE A 115 -9.63 26.91 7.97
CA ILE A 115 -8.45 27.76 8.19
C ILE A 115 -8.87 29.23 8.02
N LYS A 116 -9.05 29.93 9.14
CA LYS A 116 -9.49 31.34 9.14
C LYS A 116 -8.60 32.25 8.28
N ALA A 117 -7.30 31.97 8.20
CA ALA A 117 -6.36 32.79 7.41
C ALA A 117 -6.54 32.64 5.89
N LEU A 118 -7.38 31.68 5.44
CA LEU A 118 -7.67 31.46 4.01
C LEU A 118 -9.08 31.96 3.62
N GLN A 119 -9.79 32.63 4.53
CA GLN A 119 -11.09 33.24 4.33
C GLN A 119 -10.90 34.76 4.31
#